data_66219d85e1107e9ede5f9310c80bb77b
#
_entry.id   66219d85e1107e9ede5f9310c80bb77b
#
_cell.length_a   1.000
_cell.length_b   1.000
_cell.length_c   1.000
_cell.angle_alpha   90.00
_cell.angle_beta   90.00
_cell.angle_gamma   90.00
#
_symmetry.space_group_name_H-M   'P 1'
#
loop_
_entity.id
_entity.type
_entity.pdbx_description
1 polymer ?
#
loop_
_entity_poly.entity_id
_entity_poly.type
_entity_poly.pdbx_seq_one_letter_code
_entity_poly.pdbx_strand_id
1 'polypeptide(L)'
;MILLFVSLFSFSVNSNAKSITLGWAAWDPANALQELTKEFTAETGIEVNFEFVPWPNFADRMLNELNNKGKTFDLLIGDSQWIGSGAVYGHYVKLNDFFDKEGISMGDFSPATVHAYSTWPKGSKNYYALPAMGDALAWAYRKDWFDRPELKSEFKKK
;
A
#
# COMPACT_ATOMS: atom_id res chain seq x y z
N MET A 1 37.89 -28.43 49.37
CA MET A 1 36.72 -27.58 49.10
C MET A 1 37.04 -26.77 47.85
N ILE A 2 36.60 -27.27 46.70
CA ILE A 2 36.90 -26.65 45.37
C ILE A 2 35.71 -25.83 45.00
N LEU A 3 35.89 -24.49 44.92
CA LEU A 3 34.88 -23.57 44.41
C LEU A 3 34.89 -23.59 42.88
N LEU A 4 33.82 -24.07 42.28
CA LEU A 4 33.60 -24.03 40.86
C LEU A 4 33.00 -22.65 40.50
N PHE A 5 33.79 -21.78 39.82
CA PHE A 5 33.33 -20.52 39.27
C PHE A 5 32.62 -20.83 37.94
N VAL A 6 31.28 -20.80 37.93
CA VAL A 6 30.50 -20.85 36.70
C VAL A 6 30.41 -19.41 36.17
N SER A 7 31.22 -19.06 35.19
CA SER A 7 31.08 -17.80 34.46
C SER A 7 29.91 -17.89 33.48
N LEU A 8 28.82 -17.22 33.79
CA LEU A 8 27.70 -16.98 32.87
C LEU A 8 28.20 -16.04 31.76
N PHE A 9 28.56 -16.59 30.61
CA PHE A 9 28.75 -15.83 29.40
C PHE A 9 27.38 -15.42 28.89
N SER A 10 26.97 -14.17 29.15
CA SER A 10 25.84 -13.55 28.50
C SER A 10 26.20 -13.27 27.04
N PHE A 11 25.78 -14.11 26.13
CA PHE A 11 25.82 -13.79 24.71
C PHE A 11 24.80 -12.68 24.46
N SER A 12 25.28 -11.44 24.35
CA SER A 12 24.51 -10.36 23.76
C SER A 12 24.35 -10.68 22.28
N VAL A 13 23.23 -11.26 21.90
CA VAL A 13 22.82 -11.37 20.51
C VAL A 13 22.58 -9.93 20.06
N ASN A 14 23.52 -9.33 19.32
CA ASN A 14 23.25 -8.11 18.56
C ASN A 14 22.23 -8.50 17.48
N SER A 15 20.96 -8.44 17.84
CA SER A 15 19.88 -8.42 16.87
C SER A 15 19.97 -7.08 16.16
N ASN A 16 20.58 -7.04 14.98
CA ASN A 16 20.28 -5.97 14.04
C ASN A 16 18.78 -6.06 13.79
N ALA A 17 18.01 -5.20 14.44
CA ALA A 17 16.58 -5.10 14.22
C ALA A 17 16.37 -4.90 12.72
N LYS A 18 15.77 -5.89 12.06
CA LYS A 18 15.39 -5.75 10.66
C LYS A 18 14.28 -4.72 10.60
N SER A 19 14.38 -3.78 9.72
CA SER A 19 13.32 -2.79 9.50
C SER A 19 12.98 -2.71 8.02
N ILE A 20 11.74 -2.38 7.72
CA ILE A 20 11.25 -2.04 6.38
C ILE A 20 10.61 -0.65 6.44
N THR A 21 10.69 0.07 5.33
CA THR A 21 10.07 1.40 5.18
C THR A 21 8.95 1.34 4.17
N LEU A 22 7.77 1.80 4.58
CA LEU A 22 6.56 1.85 3.78
C LEU A 22 6.19 3.31 3.48
N GLY A 23 6.04 3.63 2.19
CA GLY A 23 5.59 4.93 1.74
C GLY A 23 4.08 4.96 1.46
N TRP A 24 3.36 5.94 2.00
CA TRP A 24 1.94 6.16 1.71
C TRP A 24 1.52 7.62 1.88
N ALA A 25 0.27 7.91 1.49
CA ALA A 25 -0.32 9.22 1.73
C ALA A 25 -0.63 9.42 3.22
N ALA A 26 -0.55 10.69 3.66
CA ALA A 26 -0.93 11.10 5.02
C ALA A 26 -2.45 11.20 5.14
N TRP A 27 -3.09 10.22 5.78
CA TRP A 27 -4.53 10.17 6.03
C TRP A 27 -4.90 9.10 7.06
N ASP A 28 -6.16 9.06 7.51
CA ASP A 28 -6.58 8.18 8.60
C ASP A 28 -6.32 6.68 8.37
N PRO A 29 -6.57 6.09 7.18
CA PRO A 29 -6.23 4.69 6.93
C PRO A 29 -4.74 4.37 7.08
N ALA A 30 -3.86 5.31 6.76
CA ALA A 30 -2.42 5.13 6.93
C ALA A 30 -2.04 5.07 8.42
N ASN A 31 -2.65 5.92 9.24
CA ASN A 31 -2.48 5.89 10.70
C ASN A 31 -3.00 4.56 11.29
N ALA A 32 -4.14 4.07 10.80
CA ALA A 32 -4.68 2.79 11.23
C ALA A 32 -3.76 1.61 10.86
N LEU A 33 -3.19 1.62 9.64
CA LEU A 33 -2.22 0.61 9.24
C LEU A 33 -0.97 0.64 10.11
N GLN A 34 -0.48 1.83 10.45
CA GLN A 34 0.68 1.97 11.35
C GLN A 34 0.42 1.35 12.73
N GLU A 35 -0.78 1.47 13.26
CA GLU A 35 -1.13 0.79 14.51
C GLU A 35 -1.14 -0.73 14.36
N LEU A 36 -1.71 -1.24 13.27
CA LEU A 36 -1.76 -2.70 12.99
C LEU A 36 -0.37 -3.32 12.83
N THR A 37 0.60 -2.58 12.27
CA THR A 37 1.97 -3.11 12.11
C THR A 37 2.71 -3.34 13.41
N LYS A 38 2.21 -2.85 14.55
CA LYS A 38 2.78 -3.16 15.88
C LYS A 38 2.64 -4.65 16.21
N GLU A 39 1.52 -5.28 15.83
CA GLU A 39 1.32 -6.72 15.99
C GLU A 39 2.32 -7.49 15.11
N PHE A 40 2.46 -7.11 13.85
CA PHE A 40 3.46 -7.69 12.95
C PHE A 40 4.88 -7.58 13.52
N THR A 41 5.25 -6.42 14.05
CA THR A 41 6.56 -6.22 14.68
C THR A 41 6.73 -7.11 15.92
N ALA A 42 5.70 -7.25 16.74
CA ALA A 42 5.75 -8.11 17.92
C ALA A 42 5.92 -9.59 17.55
N GLU A 43 5.31 -10.05 16.46
CA GLU A 43 5.39 -11.44 16.00
C GLU A 43 6.70 -11.76 15.27
N THR A 44 7.20 -10.83 14.47
CA THR A 44 8.31 -11.08 13.54
C THR A 44 9.64 -10.50 13.97
N GLY A 45 9.62 -9.51 14.87
CA GLY A 45 10.79 -8.69 15.22
C GLY A 45 11.22 -7.73 14.09
N ILE A 46 10.41 -7.55 13.05
CA ILE A 46 10.66 -6.63 11.95
C ILE A 46 9.94 -5.31 12.25
N GLU A 47 10.70 -4.22 12.36
CA GLU A 47 10.14 -2.88 12.54
C GLU A 47 9.58 -2.35 11.21
N VAL A 48 8.40 -1.71 11.25
CA VAL A 48 7.81 -1.05 10.08
C VAL A 48 7.83 0.45 10.26
N ASN A 49 8.69 1.11 9.49
CA ASN A 49 8.77 2.56 9.44
C ASN A 49 7.82 3.10 8.36
N PHE A 50 7.23 4.26 8.61
CA PHE A 50 6.32 4.89 7.67
C PHE A 50 6.82 6.26 7.24
N GLU A 51 6.76 6.55 5.93
CA GLU A 51 6.83 7.90 5.41
C GLU A 51 5.47 8.29 4.86
N PHE A 52 4.77 9.18 5.58
CA PHE A 52 3.47 9.71 5.18
C PHE A 52 3.63 11.03 4.43
N VAL A 53 3.20 11.04 3.19
CA VAL A 53 3.30 12.20 2.32
C VAL A 53 1.94 12.91 2.22
N PRO A 54 1.85 14.23 2.48
CA PRO A 54 0.62 14.99 2.28
C PRO A 54 0.06 14.81 0.87
N TRP A 55 -1.26 14.62 0.77
CA TRP A 55 -1.93 14.28 -0.49
C TRP A 55 -1.56 15.17 -1.69
N PRO A 56 -1.43 16.50 -1.57
CA PRO A 56 -1.02 17.34 -2.71
C PRO A 56 0.35 17.01 -3.30
N ASN A 57 1.25 16.45 -2.50
CA ASN A 57 2.62 16.12 -2.90
C ASN A 57 2.84 14.61 -3.12
N PHE A 58 1.82 13.81 -2.84
CA PHE A 58 1.96 12.35 -2.79
C PHE A 58 2.36 11.75 -4.13
N ALA A 59 1.64 12.10 -5.20
CA ALA A 59 1.93 11.57 -6.52
C ALA A 59 3.35 11.93 -6.99
N ASP A 60 3.73 13.19 -6.88
CA ASP A 60 5.05 13.66 -7.31
C ASP A 60 6.17 12.98 -6.51
N ARG A 61 6.03 12.89 -5.20
CA ARG A 61 7.02 12.24 -4.34
C ARG A 61 7.22 10.77 -4.69
N MET A 62 6.11 10.01 -4.85
CA MET A 62 6.17 8.59 -5.12
C MET A 62 6.62 8.27 -6.54
N LEU A 63 6.11 9.00 -7.54
CA LEU A 63 6.51 8.80 -8.93
C LEU A 63 7.97 9.19 -9.17
N ASN A 64 8.47 10.24 -8.51
CA ASN A 64 9.89 10.58 -8.57
C ASN A 64 10.76 9.48 -7.98
N GLU A 65 10.38 8.89 -6.85
CA GLU A 65 11.11 7.76 -6.25
C GLU A 65 11.17 6.57 -7.20
N LEU A 66 10.04 6.16 -7.78
CA LEU A 66 9.94 5.05 -8.72
C LEU A 66 10.76 5.32 -10.01
N ASN A 67 10.63 6.51 -10.61
CA ASN A 67 11.33 6.87 -11.83
C ASN A 67 12.85 6.90 -11.66
N ASN A 68 13.32 7.35 -10.50
CA ASN A 68 14.74 7.40 -10.17
C ASN A 68 15.28 6.05 -9.62
N LYS A 69 14.44 5.02 -9.55
CA LYS A 69 14.78 3.73 -8.91
C LYS A 69 15.36 3.92 -7.53
N GLY A 70 14.72 4.81 -6.76
CA GLY A 70 15.10 5.13 -5.40
C GLY A 70 15.04 3.91 -4.49
N LYS A 71 15.66 4.05 -3.33
CA LYS A 71 15.75 2.98 -2.31
C LYS A 71 15.21 3.44 -0.95
N THR A 72 14.41 4.49 -0.96
CA THR A 72 13.86 5.06 0.27
C THR A 72 12.79 4.13 0.86
N PHE A 73 12.03 3.45 0.00
CA PHE A 73 10.95 2.55 0.41
C PHE A 73 11.23 1.12 0.01
N ASP A 74 10.92 0.19 0.92
CA ASP A 74 10.85 -1.24 0.63
C ASP A 74 9.47 -1.61 0.09
N LEU A 75 8.44 -0.93 0.56
CA LEU A 75 7.05 -1.08 0.15
C LEU A 75 6.43 0.29 -0.16
N LEU A 76 5.53 0.30 -1.13
CA LEU A 76 4.74 1.46 -1.50
C LEU A 76 3.26 1.10 -1.58
N ILE A 77 2.40 1.87 -0.92
CA ILE A 77 0.97 1.83 -1.19
C ILE A 77 0.68 2.99 -2.15
N GLY A 78 0.51 2.64 -3.42
CA GLY A 78 0.35 3.57 -4.52
C GLY A 78 -1.10 3.68 -5.00
N ASP A 79 -1.31 4.57 -5.96
CA ASP A 79 -2.60 4.74 -6.62
C ASP A 79 -2.78 3.71 -7.75
N SER A 80 -3.99 3.19 -7.91
CA SER A 80 -4.35 2.20 -8.94
C SER A 80 -4.07 2.65 -10.37
N GLN A 81 -4.10 3.94 -10.64
CA GLN A 81 -3.79 4.51 -11.95
C GLN A 81 -2.32 4.33 -12.36
N TRP A 82 -1.41 4.03 -11.42
CA TRP A 82 0.01 3.82 -11.69
C TRP A 82 0.37 2.39 -12.04
N ILE A 83 -0.54 1.42 -11.88
CA ILE A 83 -0.22 0.00 -12.07
C ILE A 83 0.31 -0.30 -13.48
N GLY A 84 -0.26 0.34 -14.50
CA GLY A 84 0.17 0.17 -15.88
C GLY A 84 1.58 0.65 -16.13
N SER A 85 1.90 1.87 -15.74
CA SER A 85 3.25 2.44 -15.86
C SER A 85 4.25 1.68 -15.00
N GLY A 86 3.87 1.34 -13.77
CA GLY A 86 4.68 0.55 -12.86
C GLY A 86 5.11 -0.79 -13.44
N ALA A 87 4.18 -1.50 -14.08
CA ALA A 87 4.46 -2.76 -14.74
C ALA A 87 5.29 -2.62 -16.03
N VAL A 88 4.95 -1.63 -16.88
CA VAL A 88 5.60 -1.44 -18.19
C VAL A 88 7.03 -0.93 -18.05
N TYR A 89 7.27 0.00 -17.14
CA TYR A 89 8.62 0.58 -16.94
C TYR A 89 9.46 -0.21 -15.93
N GLY A 90 8.93 -1.32 -15.39
CA GLY A 90 9.65 -2.17 -14.45
C GLY A 90 9.88 -1.52 -13.09
N HIS A 91 8.98 -0.61 -12.68
CA HIS A 91 8.97 -0.04 -11.32
C HIS A 91 8.38 -1.05 -10.32
N TYR A 92 7.45 -1.90 -10.75
CA TYR A 92 6.80 -2.90 -9.93
C TYR A 92 7.28 -4.30 -10.32
N VAL A 93 7.53 -5.11 -9.33
CA VAL A 93 7.88 -6.53 -9.49
C VAL A 93 6.62 -7.33 -9.80
N LYS A 94 6.72 -8.29 -10.71
CA LYS A 94 5.64 -9.27 -10.91
C LYS A 94 5.62 -10.23 -9.72
N LEU A 95 4.46 -10.35 -9.07
CA LEU A 95 4.31 -11.03 -7.78
C LEU A 95 3.81 -12.48 -7.89
N ASN A 96 3.53 -13.00 -9.09
CA ASN A 96 2.94 -14.34 -9.25
C ASN A 96 3.74 -15.43 -8.54
N ASP A 97 5.05 -15.51 -8.80
CA ASP A 97 5.89 -16.55 -8.22
C ASP A 97 5.98 -16.42 -6.69
N PHE A 98 5.94 -15.19 -6.18
CA PHE A 98 5.86 -14.93 -4.74
C PHE A 98 4.54 -15.40 -4.15
N PHE A 99 3.41 -15.09 -4.80
CA PHE A 99 2.09 -15.54 -4.34
C PHE A 99 1.97 -17.06 -4.32
N ASP A 100 2.45 -17.73 -5.38
CA ASP A 100 2.43 -19.18 -5.46
C ASP A 100 3.29 -19.81 -4.34
N LYS A 101 4.47 -19.24 -4.09
CA LYS A 101 5.38 -19.73 -3.04
C LYS A 101 4.81 -19.55 -1.63
N GLU A 102 4.22 -18.40 -1.35
CA GLU A 102 3.71 -18.05 -0.01
C GLU A 102 2.24 -18.46 0.19
N GLY A 103 1.60 -19.08 -0.82
CA GLY A 103 0.21 -19.52 -0.75
C GLY A 103 -0.81 -18.38 -0.69
N ILE A 104 -0.47 -17.20 -1.25
CA ILE A 104 -1.36 -16.03 -1.25
C ILE A 104 -2.39 -16.19 -2.36
N SER A 105 -3.67 -16.23 -1.98
CA SER A 105 -4.79 -16.34 -2.91
C SER A 105 -5.39 -14.97 -3.23
N MET A 106 -5.44 -14.62 -4.51
CA MET A 106 -6.16 -13.42 -4.95
C MET A 106 -7.68 -13.57 -4.85
N GLY A 107 -8.16 -14.79 -4.59
CA GLY A 107 -9.59 -15.08 -4.33
C GLY A 107 -10.07 -14.54 -2.97
N ASP A 108 -9.16 -14.20 -2.07
CA ASP A 108 -9.48 -13.62 -0.75
C ASP A 108 -9.82 -12.12 -0.84
N PHE A 109 -9.61 -11.52 -2.01
CA PHE A 109 -9.89 -10.12 -2.28
C PHE A 109 -11.12 -9.95 -3.20
N SER A 110 -11.76 -8.78 -3.11
CA SER A 110 -12.84 -8.44 -4.04
C SER A 110 -12.37 -8.51 -5.49
N PRO A 111 -13.06 -9.22 -6.39
CA PRO A 111 -12.68 -9.31 -7.81
C PRO A 111 -12.53 -7.94 -8.48
N ALA A 112 -13.34 -6.96 -8.09
CA ALA A 112 -13.26 -5.60 -8.60
C ALA A 112 -11.95 -4.90 -8.22
N THR A 113 -11.51 -5.05 -6.96
CA THR A 113 -10.25 -4.47 -6.50
C THR A 113 -9.05 -5.18 -7.11
N VAL A 114 -9.08 -6.50 -7.24
CA VAL A 114 -8.03 -7.25 -7.95
C VAL A 114 -7.88 -6.78 -9.39
N HIS A 115 -9.01 -6.65 -10.11
CA HIS A 115 -8.99 -6.16 -11.49
C HIS A 115 -8.47 -4.74 -11.60
N ALA A 116 -8.87 -3.85 -10.69
CA ALA A 116 -8.51 -2.44 -10.73
C ALA A 116 -7.07 -2.18 -10.25
N TYR A 117 -6.61 -2.86 -9.18
CA TYR A 117 -5.44 -2.47 -8.42
C TYR A 117 -4.25 -3.43 -8.53
N SER A 118 -4.46 -4.65 -9.06
CA SER A 118 -3.41 -5.67 -9.00
C SER A 118 -2.87 -6.11 -10.34
N THR A 119 -3.64 -6.02 -11.43
CA THR A 119 -3.31 -6.69 -12.69
C THR A 119 -2.87 -5.75 -13.81
N TRP A 120 -1.89 -6.20 -14.61
CA TRP A 120 -1.53 -5.57 -15.87
C TRP A 120 -1.02 -6.61 -16.89
N PRO A 121 -1.47 -6.57 -18.18
CA PRO A 121 -2.61 -5.77 -18.68
C PRO A 121 -3.90 -6.07 -17.94
N LYS A 122 -4.87 -5.14 -17.96
CA LYS A 122 -6.16 -5.34 -17.29
C LYS A 122 -6.84 -6.61 -17.77
N GLY A 123 -7.36 -7.39 -16.81
CA GLY A 123 -7.98 -8.70 -17.06
C GLY A 123 -6.99 -9.85 -17.22
N SER A 124 -5.69 -9.61 -17.16
CA SER A 124 -4.69 -10.68 -17.10
C SER A 124 -4.59 -11.27 -15.69
N LYS A 125 -3.82 -12.37 -15.57
CA LYS A 125 -3.43 -12.96 -14.29
C LYS A 125 -1.99 -12.57 -13.91
N ASN A 126 -1.44 -11.48 -14.45
CA ASN A 126 -0.15 -10.96 -14.03
C ASN A 126 -0.37 -9.94 -12.91
N TYR A 127 0.03 -10.28 -11.72
CA TYR A 127 -0.16 -9.48 -10.52
C TYR A 127 1.09 -8.66 -10.22
N TYR A 128 0.90 -7.37 -9.92
CA TYR A 128 1.98 -6.41 -9.60
C TYR A 128 1.72 -5.70 -8.26
N ALA A 129 0.57 -5.89 -7.65
CA ALA A 129 0.24 -5.37 -6.34
C ALA A 129 -0.84 -6.23 -5.65
N LEU A 130 -0.95 -6.08 -4.34
CA LEU A 130 -2.09 -6.53 -3.54
C LEU A 130 -3.03 -5.35 -3.32
N PRO A 131 -4.36 -5.54 -3.33
CA PRO A 131 -5.30 -4.48 -2.98
C PRO A 131 -5.15 -4.11 -1.49
N ALA A 132 -4.80 -2.86 -1.20
CA ALA A 132 -4.70 -2.38 0.19
C ALA A 132 -6.05 -1.91 0.72
N MET A 133 -6.84 -1.23 -0.13
CA MET A 133 -8.22 -0.83 0.16
C MET A 133 -8.97 -0.54 -1.15
N GLY A 134 -10.29 -0.52 -1.09
CA GLY A 134 -11.14 -0.18 -2.22
C GLY A 134 -11.82 1.16 -2.02
N ASP A 135 -11.83 1.99 -3.06
CA ASP A 135 -12.56 3.24 -3.12
C ASP A 135 -13.80 3.12 -4.00
N ALA A 136 -14.82 3.88 -3.67
CA ALA A 136 -15.99 4.07 -4.50
C ALA A 136 -16.07 5.54 -4.93
N LEU A 137 -16.08 5.77 -6.24
CA LEU A 137 -16.32 7.09 -6.79
C LEU A 137 -17.83 7.36 -6.81
N ALA A 138 -18.25 8.44 -6.20
CA ALA A 138 -19.63 8.85 -6.19
C ALA A 138 -19.73 10.38 -6.34
N TRP A 139 -20.87 10.84 -6.86
CA TRP A 139 -21.17 12.25 -6.98
C TRP A 139 -22.02 12.69 -5.80
N ALA A 140 -21.54 13.66 -5.04
CA ALA A 140 -22.36 14.38 -4.10
C ALA A 140 -22.86 15.68 -4.76
N TYR A 141 -24.16 15.96 -4.66
CA TYR A 141 -24.75 17.17 -5.22
C TYR A 141 -25.78 17.78 -4.28
N ARG A 142 -25.97 19.07 -4.42
CA ARG A 142 -26.98 19.81 -3.68
C ARG A 142 -28.38 19.57 -4.30
N LYS A 143 -29.08 18.59 -3.72
CA LYS A 143 -30.41 18.21 -4.21
C LYS A 143 -31.37 19.41 -4.24
N ASP A 144 -31.34 20.24 -3.19
CA ASP A 144 -32.17 21.49 -3.10
C ASP A 144 -31.89 22.47 -4.22
N TRP A 145 -30.69 22.50 -4.79
CA TRP A 145 -30.37 23.32 -5.96
C TRP A 145 -30.88 22.69 -7.25
N PHE A 146 -30.65 21.39 -7.44
CA PHE A 146 -31.08 20.68 -8.64
C PHE A 146 -32.62 20.54 -8.73
N ASP A 147 -33.33 20.64 -7.60
CA ASP A 147 -34.77 20.58 -7.56
C ASP A 147 -35.44 21.94 -7.89
N ARG A 148 -34.68 23.03 -8.06
CA ARG A 148 -35.21 24.33 -8.43
C ARG A 148 -35.82 24.29 -9.84
N PRO A 149 -37.08 24.80 -10.01
CA PRO A 149 -37.77 24.72 -11.30
C PRO A 149 -37.03 25.41 -12.45
N GLU A 150 -36.37 26.54 -12.17
CA GLU A 150 -35.60 27.30 -13.14
C GLU A 150 -34.41 26.47 -13.67
N LEU A 151 -33.66 25.80 -12.80
CA LEU A 151 -32.53 24.96 -13.20
C LEU A 151 -32.98 23.71 -13.98
N LYS A 152 -34.07 23.09 -13.55
CA LYS A 152 -34.70 21.99 -14.30
C LYS A 152 -35.16 22.39 -15.69
N SER A 153 -35.68 23.59 -15.82
CA SER A 153 -36.11 24.15 -17.11
C SER A 153 -34.93 24.43 -18.04
N GLU A 154 -33.82 24.98 -17.54
CA GLU A 154 -32.62 25.24 -18.33
C GLU A 154 -31.96 23.95 -18.79
N PHE A 155 -31.89 22.92 -17.93
CA PHE A 155 -31.27 21.63 -18.26
C PHE A 155 -32.03 20.87 -19.36
N LYS A 156 -33.36 21.05 -19.45
CA LYS A 156 -34.20 20.45 -20.50
C LYS A 156 -34.06 21.12 -21.85
N LYS A 157 -33.46 22.33 -21.93
CA LYS A 157 -33.27 23.08 -23.17
C LYS A 157 -31.94 22.75 -23.88
N LYS A 158 -31.04 22.00 -23.24
CA LYS A 158 -29.76 21.53 -23.81
C LYS A 158 -29.87 20.06 -24.21
#